data_7a3f62fd3a62f7621f32315811e65262
#
_entry.id   7a3f62fd3a62f7621f32315811e65262
#
_cell.length_a   1.000
_cell.length_b   1.000
_cell.length_c   1.000
_cell.angle_alpha   90.00
_cell.angle_beta   90.00
_cell.angle_gamma   90.00
#
_symmetry.space_group_name_H-M   'P 1'
#
loop_
_entity.id
_entity.type
_entity.pdbx_description
1 polymer ?
#
loop_
_entity_poly.entity_id
_entity_poly.type
_entity_poly.pdbx_seq_one_letter_code
_entity_poly.pdbx_strand_id
1 'polypeptide(L)'
;MTIKTLAILLSVAAAPAISAPLHLDVYNPGENAIFPVSSTLVSGPKEVVLIDAQFSVKEGQKLVDMIKASGKDLTKIIITSGDPDYYFGLEPLVKAFPSVSVVASPTVVDHIRATKDAKLEYWGPKMEEGAPKSIVVPQPTPETSFSVDGTPLELRHSGEYAAYIWIPSEKTILGGTGVASGIHVWTADTQSAEKRQAWGHVLTEMKALKPSKVIPGHYLGTLPDGDKAVTFTQDYLNKFESALNKHKHSADVISEMKTAYPGLADEGSLELSAKVNTGEIKW
;
A
#
# COMPACT_ATOMS: atom_id res chain seq x y z
N MET A 1 27.81 -55.35 43.97
CA MET A 1 28.44 -54.13 43.43
C MET A 1 27.56 -53.63 42.28
N THR A 2 26.71 -52.65 42.53
CA THR A 2 25.70 -52.14 41.56
C THR A 2 26.20 -50.83 40.99
N ILE A 3 26.57 -50.85 39.72
CA ILE A 3 27.05 -49.66 38.99
C ILE A 3 25.80 -48.83 38.58
N LYS A 4 25.64 -47.65 39.15
CA LYS A 4 24.64 -46.66 38.73
C LYS A 4 25.18 -45.87 37.55
N THR A 5 24.60 -46.09 36.37
CA THR A 5 24.92 -45.29 35.17
C THR A 5 24.19 -43.93 35.27
N LEU A 6 24.93 -42.83 35.36
CA LEU A 6 24.43 -41.45 35.37
C LEU A 6 24.27 -41.00 33.91
N ALA A 7 23.02 -40.86 33.46
CA ALA A 7 22.72 -40.27 32.14
C ALA A 7 22.74 -38.74 32.26
N ILE A 8 23.70 -38.09 31.60
CA ILE A 8 23.78 -36.63 31.46
C ILE A 8 22.93 -36.23 30.28
N LEU A 9 21.81 -35.60 30.53
CA LEU A 9 20.99 -34.95 29.50
C LEU A 9 21.65 -33.60 29.12
N LEU A 10 22.29 -33.55 27.92
CA LEU A 10 22.70 -32.29 27.32
C LEU A 10 21.47 -31.59 26.76
N SER A 11 21.01 -30.53 27.41
CA SER A 11 20.05 -29.59 26.85
C SER A 11 20.76 -28.67 25.85
N VAL A 12 20.53 -28.90 24.55
CA VAL A 12 20.98 -27.96 23.51
C VAL A 12 20.02 -26.79 23.55
N ALA A 13 20.45 -25.66 24.09
CA ALA A 13 19.74 -24.39 23.96
C ALA A 13 19.84 -23.94 22.49
N ALA A 14 18.72 -23.96 21.76
CA ALA A 14 18.64 -23.36 20.43
C ALA A 14 18.88 -21.86 20.58
N ALA A 15 19.95 -21.32 20.04
CA ALA A 15 20.16 -19.89 19.93
C ALA A 15 19.03 -19.31 19.04
N PRO A 16 18.45 -18.14 19.39
CA PRO A 16 17.50 -17.49 18.51
C PRO A 16 18.16 -17.23 17.16
N ALA A 17 17.58 -17.75 16.09
CA ALA A 17 18.02 -17.46 14.73
C ALA A 17 17.83 -15.95 14.52
N ILE A 18 18.92 -15.20 14.42
CA ILE A 18 18.89 -13.80 14.00
C ILE A 18 18.50 -13.84 12.52
N SER A 19 17.27 -13.42 12.22
CA SER A 19 16.80 -13.25 10.84
C SER A 19 17.70 -12.24 10.12
N ALA A 20 18.12 -12.55 8.90
CA ALA A 20 18.86 -11.60 8.08
C ALA A 20 17.98 -10.35 7.82
N PRO A 21 18.57 -9.15 7.77
CA PRO A 21 17.81 -7.93 7.45
C PRO A 21 17.16 -8.05 6.07
N LEU A 22 15.92 -7.55 5.96
CA LEU A 22 15.21 -7.51 4.70
C LEU A 22 15.69 -6.34 3.84
N HIS A 23 15.73 -6.55 2.53
CA HIS A 23 15.96 -5.49 1.56
C HIS A 23 14.62 -5.03 0.96
N LEU A 24 14.43 -3.72 0.83
CA LEU A 24 13.20 -3.11 0.35
C LEU A 24 13.48 -2.32 -0.92
N ASP A 25 13.08 -2.88 -2.08
CA ASP A 25 13.19 -2.22 -3.38
C ASP A 25 11.83 -1.59 -3.72
N VAL A 26 11.78 -0.27 -3.70
CA VAL A 26 10.57 0.50 -3.99
C VAL A 26 10.54 0.89 -5.45
N TYR A 27 9.46 0.54 -6.14
CA TYR A 27 9.13 1.05 -7.45
C TYR A 27 7.99 2.06 -7.35
N ASN A 28 8.22 3.25 -7.89
CA ASN A 28 7.20 4.28 -8.09
C ASN A 28 7.48 4.92 -9.46
N PRO A 29 6.52 4.94 -10.39
CA PRO A 29 6.71 5.48 -11.74
C PRO A 29 6.81 7.03 -11.75
N GLY A 30 6.51 7.69 -10.64
CA GLY A 30 6.56 9.14 -10.50
C GLY A 30 5.56 9.86 -11.41
N GLU A 31 5.98 11.00 -11.94
CA GLU A 31 5.17 11.87 -12.82
C GLU A 31 4.87 11.25 -14.20
N ASN A 32 5.52 10.13 -14.55
CA ASN A 32 5.35 9.48 -15.86
C ASN A 32 4.12 8.54 -15.93
N ALA A 33 3.39 8.38 -14.85
CA ALA A 33 2.19 7.55 -14.78
C ALA A 33 0.96 8.36 -14.38
N ILE A 34 -0.23 7.78 -14.60
CA ILE A 34 -1.49 8.39 -14.19
C ILE A 34 -1.53 8.54 -12.66
N PHE A 35 -1.01 7.54 -11.92
CA PHE A 35 -0.89 7.60 -10.48
C PHE A 35 0.55 7.28 -10.02
N PRO A 36 1.14 8.10 -9.14
CA PRO A 36 2.45 7.85 -8.56
C PRO A 36 2.37 6.84 -7.40
N VAL A 37 1.83 5.64 -7.70
CA VAL A 37 1.64 4.56 -6.72
C VAL A 37 2.93 3.80 -6.47
N SER A 38 3.19 3.40 -5.23
CA SER A 38 4.34 2.59 -4.88
C SER A 38 4.02 1.10 -4.82
N SER A 39 4.93 0.29 -5.35
CA SER A 39 5.01 -1.15 -5.09
C SER A 39 6.34 -1.46 -4.43
N THR A 40 6.39 -2.45 -3.54
CA THR A 40 7.62 -2.77 -2.83
C THR A 40 7.95 -4.26 -2.95
N LEU A 41 9.16 -4.57 -3.43
CA LEU A 41 9.74 -5.90 -3.31
C LEU A 41 10.39 -5.99 -1.93
N VAL A 42 9.86 -6.87 -1.09
CA VAL A 42 10.41 -7.19 0.22
C VAL A 42 11.22 -8.48 0.08
N SER A 43 12.54 -8.37 0.16
CA SER A 43 13.47 -9.47 -0.14
C SER A 43 14.26 -9.90 1.08
N GLY A 44 14.29 -11.21 1.34
CA GLY A 44 15.25 -11.87 2.21
C GLY A 44 16.44 -12.45 1.43
N PRO A 45 17.23 -13.36 2.00
CA PRO A 45 18.31 -14.02 1.31
C PRO A 45 17.92 -14.87 0.10
N LYS A 46 16.73 -15.51 0.14
CA LYS A 46 16.25 -16.45 -0.89
C LYS A 46 14.90 -16.05 -1.49
N GLU A 47 14.02 -15.53 -0.67
CA GLU A 47 12.62 -15.23 -1.03
C GLU A 47 12.41 -13.75 -1.28
N VAL A 48 11.41 -13.45 -2.10
CA VAL A 48 10.85 -12.11 -2.28
C VAL A 48 9.32 -12.19 -2.21
N VAL A 49 8.71 -11.21 -1.54
CA VAL A 49 7.28 -10.94 -1.56
C VAL A 49 7.08 -9.58 -2.21
N LEU A 50 6.13 -9.50 -3.15
CA LEU A 50 5.72 -8.23 -3.75
C LEU A 50 4.51 -7.69 -3.00
N ILE A 51 4.57 -6.42 -2.61
CA ILE A 51 3.45 -5.66 -2.06
C ILE A 51 2.96 -4.70 -3.11
N ASP A 52 1.70 -4.88 -3.52
CA ASP A 52 0.98 -4.14 -4.55
C ASP A 52 1.60 -4.23 -5.96
N ALA A 53 0.79 -4.10 -7.02
CA ALA A 53 1.17 -4.53 -8.36
C ALA A 53 1.05 -3.45 -9.44
N GLN A 54 0.92 -2.18 -9.06
CA GLN A 54 0.85 -1.04 -9.97
C GLN A 54 -0.46 -0.93 -10.78
N PHE A 55 -0.63 0.24 -11.42
CA PHE A 55 -1.83 0.59 -12.16
C PHE A 55 -1.85 0.00 -13.57
N SER A 56 -0.72 -0.06 -14.29
CA SER A 56 -0.70 -0.49 -15.67
C SER A 56 0.11 -1.76 -15.88
N VAL A 57 -0.18 -2.47 -16.98
CA VAL A 57 0.62 -3.66 -17.38
C VAL A 57 2.07 -3.30 -17.71
N LYS A 58 2.33 -2.03 -18.10
CA LYS A 58 3.69 -1.54 -18.36
C LYS A 58 4.51 -1.47 -17.08
N GLU A 59 3.95 -0.90 -16.01
CA GLU A 59 4.57 -0.85 -14.69
C GLU A 59 4.62 -2.25 -14.06
N GLY A 60 3.57 -3.07 -14.23
CA GLY A 60 3.59 -4.48 -13.84
C GLY A 60 4.74 -5.27 -14.50
N GLN A 61 5.05 -4.98 -15.77
CA GLN A 61 6.24 -5.58 -16.44
C GLN A 61 7.56 -5.11 -15.82
N LYS A 62 7.65 -3.85 -15.35
CA LYS A 62 8.83 -3.38 -14.59
C LYS A 62 9.02 -4.17 -13.29
N LEU A 63 7.94 -4.48 -12.58
CA LEU A 63 8.01 -5.33 -11.40
C LEU A 63 8.48 -6.75 -11.73
N VAL A 64 8.03 -7.34 -12.86
CA VAL A 64 8.54 -8.63 -13.36
C VAL A 64 10.06 -8.57 -13.57
N ASP A 65 10.55 -7.51 -14.21
CA ASP A 65 11.98 -7.34 -14.49
C ASP A 65 12.79 -7.19 -13.20
N MET A 66 12.30 -6.42 -12.23
CA MET A 66 12.92 -6.26 -10.91
C MET A 66 12.97 -7.59 -10.14
N ILE A 67 11.88 -8.36 -10.12
CA ILE A 67 11.84 -9.66 -9.46
C ILE A 67 12.85 -10.61 -10.09
N LYS A 68 12.90 -10.71 -11.43
CA LYS A 68 13.90 -11.54 -12.13
C LYS A 68 15.32 -11.10 -11.85
N ALA A 69 15.58 -9.78 -11.84
CA ALA A 69 16.89 -9.22 -11.53
C ALA A 69 17.38 -9.52 -10.12
N SER A 70 16.44 -9.67 -9.15
CA SER A 70 16.77 -10.04 -7.78
C SER A 70 17.38 -11.45 -7.67
N GLY A 71 17.09 -12.34 -8.62
CA GLY A 71 17.49 -13.75 -8.60
C GLY A 71 16.85 -14.57 -7.48
N LYS A 72 15.78 -14.07 -6.85
CA LYS A 72 15.11 -14.68 -5.71
C LYS A 72 13.78 -15.30 -6.09
N ASP A 73 13.28 -16.20 -5.26
CA ASP A 73 12.00 -16.87 -5.46
C ASP A 73 10.85 -15.96 -5.03
N LEU A 74 10.00 -15.57 -6.00
CA LEU A 74 8.76 -14.85 -5.69
C LEU A 74 7.77 -15.82 -5.06
N THR A 75 7.56 -15.70 -3.75
CA THR A 75 6.71 -16.62 -2.99
C THR A 75 5.26 -16.15 -2.90
N LYS A 76 5.02 -14.84 -2.94
CA LYS A 76 3.69 -14.25 -2.78
C LYS A 76 3.60 -12.85 -3.36
N ILE A 77 2.40 -12.48 -3.82
CA ILE A 77 2.00 -11.09 -4.11
C ILE A 77 0.84 -10.76 -3.17
N ILE A 78 0.98 -9.68 -2.40
CA ILE A 78 -0.04 -9.22 -1.45
C ILE A 78 -0.61 -7.91 -1.97
N ILE A 79 -1.92 -7.87 -2.22
CA ILE A 79 -2.64 -6.66 -2.63
C ILE A 79 -3.31 -6.06 -1.39
N THR A 80 -2.94 -4.83 -1.07
CA THR A 80 -3.36 -4.16 0.16
C THR A 80 -4.62 -3.30 -0.02
N SER A 81 -4.94 -2.88 -1.25
CA SER A 81 -6.11 -2.06 -1.57
C SER A 81 -6.91 -2.62 -2.75
N GLY A 82 -8.21 -2.35 -2.77
CA GLY A 82 -9.11 -2.67 -3.87
C GLY A 82 -9.15 -1.62 -4.98
N ASP A 83 -8.30 -0.59 -4.93
CA ASP A 83 -8.19 0.41 -5.98
C ASP A 83 -7.36 -0.11 -7.16
N PRO A 84 -7.71 0.23 -8.41
CA PRO A 84 -7.12 -0.37 -9.61
C PRO A 84 -5.62 -0.14 -9.72
N ASP A 85 -5.09 0.91 -9.17
CA ASP A 85 -3.68 1.24 -9.15
C ASP A 85 -2.82 0.32 -8.26
N TYR A 86 -3.46 -0.55 -7.48
CA TYR A 86 -2.79 -1.59 -6.69
C TYR A 86 -2.77 -2.97 -7.36
N TYR A 87 -3.66 -3.22 -8.38
CA TYR A 87 -3.80 -4.58 -8.91
C TYR A 87 -3.95 -4.71 -10.44
N PHE A 88 -4.17 -3.63 -11.20
CA PHE A 88 -4.30 -3.72 -12.67
C PHE A 88 -3.02 -4.21 -13.34
N GLY A 89 -1.85 -3.97 -12.75
CA GLY A 89 -0.56 -4.47 -13.25
C GLY A 89 -0.29 -5.96 -12.97
N LEU A 90 -1.22 -6.72 -12.42
CA LEU A 90 -1.03 -8.14 -12.09
C LEU A 90 -0.88 -9.05 -13.32
N GLU A 91 -1.47 -8.70 -14.47
CA GLU A 91 -1.48 -9.57 -15.66
C GLU A 91 -0.08 -10.06 -16.09
N PRO A 92 0.94 -9.19 -16.30
CA PRO A 92 2.29 -9.65 -16.64
C PRO A 92 2.97 -10.43 -15.50
N LEU A 93 2.66 -10.13 -14.25
CA LEU A 93 3.21 -10.83 -13.09
C LEU A 93 2.76 -12.30 -13.03
N VAL A 94 1.46 -12.56 -13.13
CA VAL A 94 0.95 -13.94 -13.12
C VAL A 94 1.33 -14.72 -14.37
N LYS A 95 1.56 -14.04 -15.49
CA LYS A 95 2.09 -14.66 -16.72
C LYS A 95 3.55 -15.08 -16.56
N ALA A 96 4.36 -14.23 -15.93
CA ALA A 96 5.79 -14.52 -15.72
C ALA A 96 6.03 -15.52 -14.58
N PHE A 97 5.15 -15.54 -13.57
CA PHE A 97 5.23 -16.37 -12.36
C PHE A 97 3.91 -17.13 -12.14
N PRO A 98 3.58 -18.13 -12.97
CA PRO A 98 2.25 -18.76 -12.98
C PRO A 98 1.90 -19.56 -11.70
N SER A 99 2.90 -19.90 -10.88
CA SER A 99 2.72 -20.60 -9.61
C SER A 99 2.62 -19.66 -8.40
N VAL A 100 2.77 -18.35 -8.59
CA VAL A 100 2.73 -17.40 -7.48
C VAL A 100 1.32 -17.27 -6.91
N SER A 101 1.22 -17.24 -5.59
CA SER A 101 -0.02 -16.95 -4.89
C SER A 101 -0.23 -15.43 -4.83
N VAL A 102 -1.30 -14.93 -5.45
CA VAL A 102 -1.74 -13.53 -5.35
C VAL A 102 -2.89 -13.48 -4.36
N VAL A 103 -2.72 -12.76 -3.26
CA VAL A 103 -3.67 -12.73 -2.14
C VAL A 103 -4.06 -11.31 -1.75
N ALA A 104 -5.26 -11.17 -1.20
CA ALA A 104 -5.74 -9.96 -0.55
C ALA A 104 -6.73 -10.33 0.57
N SER A 105 -7.07 -9.38 1.44
CA SER A 105 -8.12 -9.61 2.42
C SER A 105 -9.47 -9.88 1.74
N PRO A 106 -10.39 -10.62 2.37
CA PRO A 106 -11.72 -10.88 1.80
C PRO A 106 -12.44 -9.59 1.40
N THR A 107 -12.38 -8.54 2.23
CA THR A 107 -13.01 -7.24 1.94
C THR A 107 -12.43 -6.58 0.68
N VAL A 108 -11.11 -6.61 0.50
CA VAL A 108 -10.44 -6.09 -0.70
C VAL A 108 -10.86 -6.89 -1.93
N VAL A 109 -10.89 -8.23 -1.84
CA VAL A 109 -11.31 -9.10 -2.96
C VAL A 109 -12.76 -8.83 -3.35
N ASP A 110 -13.66 -8.68 -2.38
CA ASP A 110 -15.08 -8.40 -2.64
C ASP A 110 -15.26 -7.02 -3.28
N HIS A 111 -14.51 -6.01 -2.83
CA HIS A 111 -14.50 -4.70 -3.47
C HIS A 111 -14.00 -4.76 -4.93
N ILE A 112 -12.88 -5.47 -5.18
CA ILE A 112 -12.35 -5.67 -6.53
C ILE A 112 -13.41 -6.35 -7.42
N ARG A 113 -14.05 -7.43 -6.95
CA ARG A 113 -15.10 -8.15 -7.71
C ARG A 113 -16.27 -7.26 -8.06
N ALA A 114 -16.67 -6.40 -7.13
CA ALA A 114 -17.82 -5.50 -7.32
C ALA A 114 -17.52 -4.34 -8.29
N THR A 115 -16.26 -3.90 -8.39
CA THR A 115 -15.93 -2.63 -9.06
C THR A 115 -15.04 -2.76 -10.29
N LYS A 116 -14.31 -3.87 -10.46
CA LYS A 116 -13.26 -4.06 -11.48
C LYS A 116 -13.71 -3.74 -12.92
N ASP A 117 -14.91 -4.14 -13.29
CA ASP A 117 -15.41 -3.99 -14.66
C ASP A 117 -15.72 -2.52 -14.95
N ALA A 118 -16.42 -1.82 -14.04
CA ALA A 118 -16.69 -0.39 -14.15
C ALA A 118 -15.39 0.44 -14.10
N LYS A 119 -14.44 0.06 -13.25
CA LYS A 119 -13.12 0.71 -13.19
C LYS A 119 -12.32 0.49 -14.47
N LEU A 120 -12.36 -0.69 -15.07
CA LEU A 120 -11.71 -0.95 -16.37
C LEU A 120 -12.39 -0.17 -17.51
N GLU A 121 -13.71 -0.10 -17.53
CA GLU A 121 -14.46 0.71 -18.50
C GLU A 121 -14.09 2.19 -18.42
N TYR A 122 -13.93 2.74 -17.21
CA TYR A 122 -13.59 4.14 -17.00
C TYR A 122 -12.11 4.46 -17.28
N TRP A 123 -11.19 3.61 -16.79
CA TRP A 123 -9.75 3.88 -16.86
C TRP A 123 -9.10 3.34 -18.13
N GLY A 124 -9.60 2.22 -18.68
CA GLY A 124 -9.00 1.56 -19.84
C GLY A 124 -8.72 2.50 -21.02
N PRO A 125 -9.68 3.32 -21.47
CA PRO A 125 -9.44 4.29 -22.55
C PRO A 125 -8.37 5.34 -22.24
N LYS A 126 -8.13 5.63 -20.96
CA LYS A 126 -7.12 6.61 -20.51
C LYS A 126 -5.73 6.00 -20.36
N MET A 127 -5.65 4.68 -20.21
CA MET A 127 -4.41 3.92 -20.05
C MET A 127 -3.81 3.47 -21.40
N GLU A 128 -4.58 3.54 -22.48
CA GLU A 128 -4.17 3.11 -23.81
C GLU A 128 -3.62 1.66 -23.80
N GLU A 129 -2.38 1.46 -24.27
CA GLU A 129 -1.71 0.15 -24.26
C GLU A 129 -1.33 -0.34 -22.84
N GLY A 130 -1.42 0.52 -21.84
CA GLY A 130 -1.18 0.18 -20.43
C GLY A 130 -2.33 -0.54 -19.75
N ALA A 131 -3.53 -0.57 -20.38
CA ALA A 131 -4.69 -1.25 -19.82
C ALA A 131 -4.52 -2.77 -19.80
N PRO A 132 -4.91 -3.48 -18.71
CA PRO A 132 -4.90 -4.93 -18.68
C PRO A 132 -5.96 -5.48 -19.65
N LYS A 133 -5.64 -6.58 -20.34
CA LYS A 133 -6.58 -7.30 -21.20
C LYS A 133 -7.54 -8.16 -20.39
N SER A 134 -7.11 -8.57 -19.21
CA SER A 134 -7.90 -9.33 -18.24
C SER A 134 -7.54 -8.90 -16.82
N ILE A 135 -8.56 -8.74 -15.98
CA ILE A 135 -8.36 -8.41 -14.59
C ILE A 135 -8.05 -9.67 -13.79
N VAL A 136 -6.90 -9.69 -13.16
CA VAL A 136 -6.54 -10.74 -12.18
C VAL A 136 -7.14 -10.36 -10.83
N VAL A 137 -8.02 -11.22 -10.32
CA VAL A 137 -8.62 -11.05 -8.99
C VAL A 137 -7.80 -11.86 -7.99
N PRO A 138 -7.25 -11.23 -6.92
CA PRO A 138 -6.53 -11.94 -5.87
C PRO A 138 -7.41 -13.01 -5.20
N GLN A 139 -6.77 -14.04 -4.63
CA GLN A 139 -7.44 -15.02 -3.79
C GLN A 139 -7.70 -14.40 -2.40
N PRO A 140 -8.91 -14.57 -1.84
CA PRO A 140 -9.19 -14.07 -0.51
C PRO A 140 -8.43 -14.89 0.54
N THR A 141 -7.77 -14.18 1.47
CA THR A 141 -7.13 -14.79 2.63
C THR A 141 -7.47 -14.02 3.91
N PRO A 142 -7.82 -14.72 5.00
CA PRO A 142 -7.97 -14.11 6.31
C PRO A 142 -6.62 -13.89 7.01
N GLU A 143 -5.50 -14.31 6.39
CA GLU A 143 -4.17 -14.17 6.97
C GLU A 143 -3.79 -12.69 7.08
N THR A 144 -3.26 -12.32 8.23
CA THR A 144 -2.73 -11.00 8.52
C THR A 144 -1.25 -11.03 8.87
N SER A 145 -0.64 -12.21 8.88
CA SER A 145 0.80 -12.41 9.09
C SER A 145 1.37 -13.25 7.96
N PHE A 146 2.35 -12.69 7.30
CA PHE A 146 3.12 -13.31 6.21
C PHE A 146 4.59 -13.34 6.61
N SER A 147 5.44 -13.96 5.81
CA SER A 147 6.88 -13.95 6.08
C SER A 147 7.72 -13.96 4.80
N VAL A 148 8.94 -13.46 4.92
CA VAL A 148 10.02 -13.57 3.93
C VAL A 148 11.22 -14.17 4.62
N ASP A 149 11.67 -15.35 4.19
CA ASP A 149 12.75 -16.10 4.85
C ASP A 149 12.57 -16.20 6.38
N GLY A 150 11.32 -16.37 6.84
CA GLY A 150 10.94 -16.46 8.24
C GLY A 150 10.80 -15.11 8.97
N THR A 151 11.13 -13.98 8.34
CA THR A 151 10.92 -12.64 8.92
C THR A 151 9.47 -12.19 8.72
N PRO A 152 8.73 -11.83 9.80
CA PRO A 152 7.31 -11.52 9.71
C PRO A 152 7.02 -10.18 9.03
N LEU A 153 5.93 -10.18 8.24
CA LEU A 153 5.23 -9.02 7.68
C LEU A 153 3.80 -9.03 8.22
N GLU A 154 3.36 -7.97 8.85
CA GLU A 154 2.03 -7.87 9.45
C GLU A 154 1.12 -6.97 8.61
N LEU A 155 0.05 -7.52 8.03
CA LEU A 155 -1.01 -6.73 7.40
C LEU A 155 -1.93 -6.21 8.51
N ARG A 156 -1.93 -4.90 8.74
CA ARG A 156 -2.72 -4.23 9.75
C ARG A 156 -3.90 -3.50 9.13
N HIS A 157 -5.02 -3.40 9.86
CA HIS A 157 -6.28 -2.81 9.39
C HIS A 157 -6.77 -3.42 8.08
N SER A 158 -6.60 -4.74 7.93
CA SER A 158 -6.97 -5.50 6.74
C SER A 158 -8.43 -5.28 6.36
N GLY A 159 -8.65 -4.76 5.15
CA GLY A 159 -9.98 -4.44 4.63
C GLY A 159 -10.51 -3.05 4.98
N GLU A 160 -9.77 -2.24 5.72
CA GLU A 160 -10.03 -0.82 5.93
C GLU A 160 -9.33 0.03 4.86
N TYR A 161 -9.78 1.26 4.65
CA TYR A 161 -9.17 2.19 3.68
C TYR A 161 -7.67 2.42 3.96
N ALA A 162 -7.29 2.54 5.22
CA ALA A 162 -5.91 2.78 5.63
C ALA A 162 -5.15 1.50 6.03
N ALA A 163 -5.47 0.34 5.42
CA ALA A 163 -4.70 -0.89 5.60
C ALA A 163 -3.22 -0.69 5.21
N TYR A 164 -2.31 -1.35 5.91
CA TYR A 164 -0.87 -1.24 5.64
C TYR A 164 -0.11 -2.50 6.07
N ILE A 165 1.10 -2.68 5.56
CA ILE A 165 2.07 -3.68 6.02
C ILE A 165 3.02 -3.04 7.03
N TRP A 166 3.17 -3.68 8.19
CA TRP A 166 4.19 -3.39 9.19
C TRP A 166 5.27 -4.47 9.18
N ILE A 167 6.54 -4.10 9.10
CA ILE A 167 7.70 -4.98 9.22
C ILE A 167 8.44 -4.64 10.52
N PRO A 168 8.19 -5.39 11.62
CA PRO A 168 8.74 -5.05 12.93
C PRO A 168 10.26 -5.01 12.98
N SER A 169 10.94 -5.96 12.29
CA SER A 169 12.42 -6.05 12.26
C SER A 169 13.06 -4.82 11.63
N GLU A 170 12.42 -4.24 10.61
CA GLU A 170 12.89 -3.06 9.88
C GLU A 170 12.29 -1.76 10.40
N LYS A 171 11.35 -1.81 11.35
CA LYS A 171 10.52 -0.67 11.78
C LYS A 171 9.97 0.11 10.59
N THR A 172 9.46 -0.60 9.60
CA THR A 172 9.02 -0.02 8.32
C THR A 172 7.52 -0.23 8.11
N ILE A 173 6.83 0.83 7.67
CA ILE A 173 5.45 0.82 7.18
C ILE A 173 5.47 0.97 5.67
N LEU A 174 4.64 0.19 4.95
CA LEU A 174 4.50 0.27 3.50
C LEU A 174 3.14 -0.30 3.04
N GLY A 175 2.79 -0.06 1.78
CA GLY A 175 1.54 -0.54 1.18
C GLY A 175 0.30 0.25 1.63
N GLY A 176 -0.81 0.02 0.95
CA GLY A 176 -2.09 0.68 1.20
C GLY A 176 -2.18 2.12 0.72
N THR A 177 -3.41 2.64 0.71
CA THR A 177 -3.75 4.02 0.29
C THR A 177 -3.60 5.05 1.40
N GLY A 178 -3.45 4.60 2.66
CA GLY A 178 -3.59 5.43 3.85
C GLY A 178 -2.51 6.47 4.08
N VAL A 179 -1.38 6.45 3.34
CA VAL A 179 -0.29 7.42 3.48
C VAL A 179 0.10 7.98 2.13
N ALA A 180 0.15 9.31 2.04
CA ALA A 180 0.58 10.04 0.84
C ALA A 180 1.70 11.04 1.17
N SER A 181 2.46 11.47 0.15
CA SER A 181 3.47 12.53 0.30
C SER A 181 3.73 13.24 -1.03
N GLY A 182 3.95 14.56 -0.99
CA GLY A 182 4.27 15.37 -2.16
C GLY A 182 3.10 15.59 -3.13
N ILE A 183 1.90 15.12 -2.80
CA ILE A 183 0.67 15.26 -3.60
C ILE A 183 -0.52 15.65 -2.73
N HIS A 184 -1.56 16.19 -3.33
CA HIS A 184 -2.86 16.33 -2.67
C HIS A 184 -3.46 14.94 -2.37
N VAL A 185 -3.99 14.77 -1.14
CA VAL A 185 -4.47 13.48 -0.67
C VAL A 185 -5.86 13.19 -1.23
N TRP A 186 -6.04 12.01 -1.82
CA TRP A 186 -7.30 11.54 -2.32
C TRP A 186 -8.28 11.21 -1.18
N THR A 187 -9.41 11.89 -1.13
CA THR A 187 -10.45 11.65 -0.10
C THR A 187 -11.83 11.35 -0.71
N ALA A 188 -11.92 11.16 -2.05
CA ALA A 188 -13.19 10.88 -2.71
C ALA A 188 -13.85 9.57 -2.25
N ASP A 189 -13.04 8.58 -1.84
CA ASP A 189 -13.52 7.28 -1.35
C ASP A 189 -13.82 7.27 0.16
N THR A 190 -13.48 8.35 0.88
CA THR A 190 -13.76 8.54 2.31
C THR A 190 -14.75 9.68 2.53
N GLN A 191 -15.97 9.52 1.98
CA GLN A 191 -16.96 10.60 1.83
C GLN A 191 -17.59 11.07 3.14
N SER A 192 -17.51 10.29 4.24
CA SER A 192 -18.07 10.73 5.53
C SER A 192 -16.98 11.17 6.51
N ALA A 193 -17.32 12.09 7.41
CA ALA A 193 -16.43 12.55 8.46
C ALA A 193 -15.93 11.38 9.34
N GLU A 194 -16.83 10.40 9.63
CA GLU A 194 -16.50 9.21 10.41
C GLU A 194 -15.43 8.35 9.73
N LYS A 195 -15.51 8.16 8.40
CA LYS A 195 -14.49 7.41 7.65
C LYS A 195 -13.14 8.12 7.68
N ARG A 196 -13.11 9.44 7.49
CA ARG A 196 -11.87 10.22 7.57
C ARG A 196 -11.30 10.25 9.00
N GLN A 197 -12.16 10.28 10.01
CA GLN A 197 -11.75 10.17 11.40
C GLN A 197 -11.16 8.78 11.73
N ALA A 198 -11.80 7.70 11.26
CA ALA A 198 -11.26 6.34 11.39
C ALA A 198 -9.88 6.25 10.73
N TRP A 199 -9.71 6.80 9.53
CA TRP A 199 -8.39 6.91 8.88
C TRP A 199 -7.37 7.67 9.76
N GLY A 200 -7.74 8.82 10.32
CA GLY A 200 -6.89 9.58 11.25
C GLY A 200 -6.45 8.79 12.49
N HIS A 201 -7.31 7.90 13.01
CA HIS A 201 -6.94 6.99 14.10
C HIS A 201 -5.85 5.99 13.67
N VAL A 202 -5.97 5.39 12.48
CA VAL A 202 -4.95 4.49 11.96
C VAL A 202 -3.61 5.20 11.78
N LEU A 203 -3.60 6.46 11.28
CA LEU A 203 -2.37 7.25 11.18
C LEU A 203 -1.74 7.51 12.57
N THR A 204 -2.56 7.71 13.60
CA THR A 204 -2.08 7.86 14.98
C THR A 204 -1.44 6.57 15.49
N GLU A 205 -2.02 5.41 15.19
CA GLU A 205 -1.45 4.11 15.52
C GLU A 205 -0.13 3.85 14.77
N MET A 206 -0.06 4.20 13.48
CA MET A 206 1.20 4.13 12.71
C MET A 206 2.32 4.92 13.39
N LYS A 207 2.04 6.14 13.87
CA LYS A 207 3.03 6.97 14.60
C LYS A 207 3.44 6.33 15.93
N ALA A 208 2.51 5.68 16.64
CA ALA A 208 2.79 5.00 17.90
C ALA A 208 3.76 3.82 17.76
N LEU A 209 3.84 3.20 16.56
CA LEU A 209 4.83 2.17 16.23
C LEU A 209 6.26 2.72 16.14
N LYS A 210 6.43 4.04 16.07
CA LYS A 210 7.72 4.73 15.91
C LYS A 210 8.53 4.18 14.74
N PRO A 211 7.95 4.18 13.51
CA PRO A 211 8.62 3.67 12.34
C PRO A 211 9.89 4.46 12.05
N SER A 212 10.94 3.77 11.66
CA SER A 212 12.16 4.40 11.15
C SER A 212 12.03 4.78 9.67
N LYS A 213 11.12 4.13 8.95
CA LYS A 213 10.83 4.34 7.53
C LYS A 213 9.34 4.14 7.26
N VAL A 214 8.79 5.02 6.42
CA VAL A 214 7.44 4.88 5.87
C VAL A 214 7.55 5.03 4.35
N ILE A 215 7.04 4.05 3.62
CA ILE A 215 6.90 4.10 2.16
C ILE A 215 5.43 4.41 1.88
N PRO A 216 5.08 5.65 1.47
CA PRO A 216 3.70 6.01 1.18
C PRO A 216 3.15 5.19 0.02
N GLY A 217 1.85 4.89 0.03
CA GLY A 217 1.18 4.25 -1.10
C GLY A 217 1.23 5.11 -2.35
N HIS A 218 1.10 6.42 -2.17
CA HIS A 218 1.25 7.40 -3.26
C HIS A 218 2.20 8.51 -2.84
N TYR A 219 3.19 8.81 -3.70
CA TYR A 219 4.04 9.96 -3.44
C TYR A 219 4.72 10.47 -4.70
N LEU A 220 5.05 11.77 -4.70
CA LEU A 220 5.95 12.39 -5.66
C LEU A 220 7.15 13.01 -4.94
N GLY A 221 8.26 13.09 -5.64
CA GLY A 221 9.52 13.60 -5.08
C GLY A 221 10.26 12.58 -4.24
N THR A 222 11.03 13.06 -3.27
CA THR A 222 11.87 12.23 -2.40
C THR A 222 11.05 11.59 -1.28
N LEU A 223 11.33 10.32 -0.98
CA LEU A 223 10.74 9.64 0.19
C LEU A 223 11.08 10.42 1.47
N PRO A 224 10.08 10.81 2.27
CA PRO A 224 10.32 11.49 3.54
C PRO A 224 10.95 10.55 4.58
N ASP A 225 11.78 11.12 5.46
CA ASP A 225 12.40 10.37 6.57
C ASP A 225 11.40 10.02 7.67
N GLY A 226 11.57 8.86 8.29
CA GLY A 226 10.84 8.43 9.46
C GLY A 226 9.33 8.40 9.22
N ASP A 227 8.56 9.06 10.10
CA ASP A 227 7.09 9.14 10.05
C ASP A 227 6.55 10.43 9.42
N LYS A 228 7.39 11.23 8.75
CA LYS A 228 6.98 12.52 8.18
C LYS A 228 5.82 12.41 7.19
N ALA A 229 5.77 11.33 6.38
CA ALA A 229 4.66 11.11 5.46
C ALA A 229 3.33 10.85 6.20
N VAL A 230 3.37 10.10 7.30
CA VAL A 230 2.19 9.88 8.16
C VAL A 230 1.73 11.19 8.78
N THR A 231 2.68 12.00 9.28
CA THR A 231 2.38 13.32 9.84
C THR A 231 1.77 14.24 8.80
N PHE A 232 2.36 14.31 7.60
CA PHE A 232 1.83 15.09 6.47
C PHE A 232 0.38 14.69 6.15
N THR A 233 0.12 13.38 5.99
CA THR A 233 -1.22 12.89 5.66
C THR A 233 -2.23 13.23 6.76
N GLN A 234 -1.85 13.09 8.03
CA GLN A 234 -2.71 13.42 9.18
C GLN A 234 -3.04 14.92 9.22
N ASP A 235 -2.02 15.77 9.03
CA ASP A 235 -2.21 17.23 9.03
C ASP A 235 -3.06 17.67 7.83
N TYR A 236 -2.87 17.05 6.66
CA TYR A 236 -3.67 17.30 5.47
C TYR A 236 -5.15 16.95 5.72
N LEU A 237 -5.45 15.76 6.28
CA LEU A 237 -6.82 15.35 6.59
C LEU A 237 -7.49 16.29 7.60
N ASN A 238 -6.76 16.69 8.64
CA ASN A 238 -7.27 17.65 9.63
C ASN A 238 -7.59 19.01 8.97
N LYS A 239 -6.73 19.48 8.08
CA LYS A 239 -6.92 20.73 7.34
C LYS A 239 -8.09 20.62 6.36
N PHE A 240 -8.20 19.52 5.64
CA PHE A 240 -9.28 19.26 4.71
C PHE A 240 -10.64 19.19 5.42
N GLU A 241 -10.74 18.49 6.55
CA GLU A 241 -11.93 18.44 7.38
C GLU A 241 -12.32 19.83 7.91
N SER A 242 -11.34 20.62 8.37
CA SER A 242 -11.59 21.99 8.78
C SER A 242 -12.14 22.86 7.66
N ALA A 243 -11.62 22.71 6.42
CA ALA A 243 -12.10 23.41 5.25
C ALA A 243 -13.55 23.01 4.87
N LEU A 244 -13.84 21.68 4.91
CA LEU A 244 -15.21 21.17 4.66
C LEU A 244 -16.22 21.71 5.68
N ASN A 245 -15.83 21.80 6.96
CA ASN A 245 -16.72 22.34 7.99
C ASN A 245 -16.98 23.84 7.85
N LYS A 246 -16.04 24.58 7.25
CA LYS A 246 -16.11 26.04 7.07
C LYS A 246 -16.83 26.44 5.78
N HIS A 247 -16.69 25.66 4.72
CA HIS A 247 -17.16 25.99 3.37
C HIS A 247 -18.23 25.02 2.88
N LYS A 248 -19.21 25.54 2.13
CA LYS A 248 -20.26 24.74 1.50
C LYS A 248 -19.97 24.39 0.05
N HIS A 249 -19.06 25.13 -0.60
CA HIS A 249 -18.74 24.97 -2.01
C HIS A 249 -17.32 24.42 -2.17
N SER A 250 -17.16 23.50 -3.11
CA SER A 250 -15.87 22.88 -3.40
C SER A 250 -14.79 23.88 -3.79
N ALA A 251 -15.16 24.93 -4.52
CA ALA A 251 -14.23 25.98 -4.94
C ALA A 251 -13.52 26.68 -3.75
N ASP A 252 -14.25 26.91 -2.65
CA ASP A 252 -13.70 27.54 -1.46
C ASP A 252 -12.79 26.57 -0.68
N VAL A 253 -13.19 25.28 -0.60
CA VAL A 253 -12.37 24.20 -0.03
C VAL A 253 -11.05 24.08 -0.80
N ILE A 254 -11.11 24.00 -2.13
CA ILE A 254 -9.94 23.92 -3.02
C ILE A 254 -9.02 25.12 -2.80
N SER A 255 -9.57 26.33 -2.78
CA SER A 255 -8.81 27.57 -2.57
C SER A 255 -8.09 27.57 -1.23
N GLU A 256 -8.75 27.18 -0.13
CA GLU A 256 -8.14 27.08 1.20
C GLU A 256 -7.04 26.02 1.26
N MET A 257 -7.25 24.85 0.64
CA MET A 257 -6.25 23.77 0.60
C MET A 257 -5.04 24.17 -0.24
N LYS A 258 -5.22 24.78 -1.41
CA LYS A 258 -4.10 25.29 -2.24
C LYS A 258 -3.30 26.39 -1.54
N THR A 259 -3.97 27.21 -0.73
CA THR A 259 -3.29 28.22 0.11
C THR A 259 -2.47 27.59 1.24
N ALA A 260 -3.00 26.51 1.85
CA ALA A 260 -2.30 25.80 2.93
C ALA A 260 -1.13 24.95 2.42
N TYR A 261 -1.22 24.44 1.19
CA TYR A 261 -0.25 23.55 0.55
C TYR A 261 0.15 24.08 -0.84
N PRO A 262 0.86 25.21 -0.92
CA PRO A 262 1.20 25.84 -2.21
C PRO A 262 2.17 24.95 -3.00
N GLY A 263 1.84 24.71 -4.28
CA GLY A 263 2.67 23.94 -5.19
C GLY A 263 2.66 22.43 -4.97
N LEU A 264 1.75 21.92 -4.13
CA LEU A 264 1.55 20.49 -3.98
C LEU A 264 0.96 19.92 -5.28
N ALA A 265 1.52 18.79 -5.74
CA ALA A 265 1.10 18.16 -6.98
C ALA A 265 -0.26 17.47 -6.87
N ASP A 266 -0.78 17.00 -8.01
CA ASP A 266 -2.05 16.26 -8.12
C ASP A 266 -3.27 17.08 -7.67
N GLU A 267 -3.39 18.30 -8.20
CA GLU A 267 -4.55 19.17 -7.96
C GLU A 267 -5.88 18.51 -8.37
N GLY A 268 -5.87 17.60 -9.35
CA GLY A 268 -7.04 16.84 -9.78
C GLY A 268 -7.66 15.99 -8.67
N SER A 269 -6.81 15.38 -7.84
CA SER A 269 -7.25 14.64 -6.64
C SER A 269 -7.93 15.55 -5.62
N LEU A 270 -7.41 16.74 -5.38
CA LEU A 270 -8.04 17.74 -4.53
C LEU A 270 -9.40 18.20 -5.09
N GLU A 271 -9.43 18.52 -6.39
CA GLU A 271 -10.67 19.02 -7.03
C GLU A 271 -11.80 18.00 -6.97
N LEU A 272 -11.53 16.74 -7.33
CA LEU A 272 -12.54 15.68 -7.25
C LEU A 272 -12.94 15.41 -5.80
N SER A 273 -11.97 15.27 -4.91
CA SER A 273 -12.21 15.06 -3.48
C SER A 273 -13.10 16.15 -2.86
N ALA A 274 -12.84 17.41 -3.17
CA ALA A 274 -13.64 18.53 -2.67
C ALA A 274 -15.07 18.49 -3.22
N LYS A 275 -15.25 18.27 -4.53
CA LYS A 275 -16.59 18.19 -5.17
C LYS A 275 -17.42 17.04 -4.62
N VAL A 276 -16.80 15.88 -4.40
CA VAL A 276 -17.47 14.70 -3.83
C VAL A 276 -17.86 14.96 -2.36
N ASN A 277 -16.95 15.49 -1.55
CA ASN A 277 -17.18 15.69 -0.13
C ASN A 277 -18.11 16.89 0.18
N THR A 278 -18.28 17.84 -0.73
CA THR A 278 -19.31 18.89 -0.65
C THR A 278 -20.66 18.47 -1.22
N GLY A 279 -20.75 17.28 -1.83
CA GLY A 279 -21.98 16.75 -2.43
C GLY A 279 -22.31 17.31 -3.82
N GLU A 280 -21.37 18.01 -4.46
CA GLU A 280 -21.55 18.56 -5.82
C GLU A 280 -21.47 17.47 -6.89
N ILE A 281 -20.77 16.36 -6.63
CA ILE A 281 -20.62 15.21 -7.52
C ILE A 281 -20.90 13.94 -6.72
N LYS A 282 -21.57 12.97 -7.34
CA LYS A 282 -21.69 11.59 -6.84
C LYS A 282 -20.50 10.77 -7.36
N TRP A 283 -19.88 10.05 -6.47
CA TRP A 283 -18.73 9.22 -6.74
C TRP A 283 -18.97 7.77 -6.31
#